data_43746ced7f2eaef8ce5786020a404aaf
#
_entry.id   43746ced7f2eaef8ce5786020a404aaf
#
_cell.length_a   1.000
_cell.length_b   1.000
_cell.length_c   1.000
_cell.angle_alpha   90.00
_cell.angle_beta   90.00
_cell.angle_gamma   90.00
#
_symmetry.space_group_name_H-M   'P 1'
#
loop_
_entity.id
_entity.type
_entity.pdbx_description
1 polymer ?
#
loop_
_entity_poly.entity_id
_entity_poly.type
_entity_poly.pdbx_seq_one_letter_code
_entity_poly.pdbx_strand_id
1 'polypeptide(L)'
;MKIASQNADRALLLVIDVQRDISPGGRLAIAEGDAVVPAINQLAGSFQHVVLTQDWHPANHTSFASQHPGKQPFDQIELGYGPQTLWPDHCVQNSPGAEFHPGLSPELLARTELILRKGFRPGIDSYSAFLENDKQTTTGLADYLRERGFQRIFIAGLAYDYCVRYSAVDAARAGFETWVIQDACRSVGPASSEDAATRAIEQIGVNRITTADLL
;
A
#
# COMPACT_ATOMS: atom_id res chain seq x y z
N MET A 1 -21.91 -13.58 11.39
CA MET A 1 -20.54 -14.02 11.74
C MET A 1 -19.61 -13.16 10.91
N LYS A 2 -18.75 -12.37 11.54
CA LYS A 2 -17.91 -11.39 10.83
C LYS A 2 -16.90 -12.09 9.92
N ILE A 3 -16.67 -11.56 8.72
CA ILE A 3 -15.79 -12.16 7.69
C ILE A 3 -14.37 -12.42 8.25
N ALA A 4 -13.84 -11.49 9.03
CA ALA A 4 -12.50 -11.61 9.62
C ALA A 4 -12.39 -12.71 10.69
N SER A 5 -13.48 -13.08 11.37
CA SER A 5 -13.45 -14.07 12.46
C SER A 5 -13.45 -15.54 11.98
N GLN A 6 -13.77 -15.79 10.71
CA GLN A 6 -13.65 -17.12 10.13
C GLN A 6 -12.16 -17.41 9.86
N ASN A 7 -11.58 -18.41 10.56
CA ASN A 7 -10.15 -18.71 10.47
C ASN A 7 -9.26 -17.47 10.72
N ALA A 8 -9.48 -16.78 11.84
CA ALA A 8 -8.77 -15.55 12.20
C ALA A 8 -7.24 -15.71 12.21
N ASP A 9 -6.77 -16.92 12.52
CA ASP A 9 -5.36 -17.35 12.48
C ASP A 9 -4.74 -17.39 11.08
N ARG A 10 -5.57 -17.34 10.01
CA ARG A 10 -5.14 -17.33 8.61
C ARG A 10 -5.47 -16.04 7.89
N ALA A 11 -5.93 -15.04 8.61
CA ALA A 11 -6.30 -13.73 8.09
C ALA A 11 -5.30 -12.66 8.55
N LEU A 12 -4.87 -11.81 7.62
CA LEU A 12 -3.91 -10.74 7.84
C LEU A 12 -4.51 -9.39 7.46
N LEU A 13 -4.28 -8.36 8.27
CA LEU A 13 -4.45 -6.97 7.88
C LEU A 13 -3.14 -6.44 7.31
N LEU A 14 -3.14 -6.08 6.03
CA LEU A 14 -2.02 -5.43 5.35
C LEU A 14 -2.31 -3.93 5.22
N VAL A 15 -1.59 -3.12 5.98
CA VAL A 15 -1.72 -1.66 5.98
C VAL A 15 -0.66 -1.05 5.09
N ILE A 16 -1.09 -0.39 4.02
CA ILE A 16 -0.24 0.13 2.96
C ILE A 16 0.11 1.59 3.21
N ASP A 17 1.39 1.90 3.41
CA ASP A 17 2.06 3.20 3.29
C ASP A 17 1.35 4.36 4.01
N VAL A 18 0.87 4.14 5.24
CA VAL A 18 0.28 5.21 6.06
C VAL A 18 1.41 6.01 6.71
N GLN A 19 2.02 6.89 5.90
CA GLN A 19 3.23 7.66 6.24
C GLN A 19 2.97 9.15 6.19
N ARG A 20 3.85 9.93 6.83
CA ARG A 20 3.72 11.41 6.94
C ARG A 20 3.70 12.08 5.57
N ASP A 21 4.60 11.70 4.65
CA ASP A 21 4.67 12.32 3.33
C ASP A 21 3.46 12.04 2.44
N ILE A 22 2.73 10.95 2.69
CA ILE A 22 1.55 10.54 1.91
C ILE A 22 0.25 11.10 2.54
N SER A 23 0.33 11.65 3.74
CA SER A 23 -0.79 12.29 4.44
C SER A 23 -0.82 13.81 4.21
N PRO A 24 -1.94 14.51 4.53
CA PRO A 24 -2.04 15.96 4.39
C PRO A 24 -0.87 16.70 5.05
N GLY A 25 -0.26 17.62 4.31
CA GLY A 25 0.94 18.36 4.74
C GLY A 25 2.27 17.68 4.38
N GLY A 26 2.25 16.46 3.86
CA GLY A 26 3.41 15.76 3.33
C GLY A 26 3.76 16.16 1.90
N ARG A 27 4.85 15.59 1.37
CA ARG A 27 5.37 15.94 0.03
C ARG A 27 4.55 15.33 -1.11
N LEU A 28 3.92 14.17 -0.87
CA LEU A 28 2.95 13.52 -1.76
C LEU A 28 1.59 13.48 -1.06
N ALA A 29 1.11 14.65 -0.65
CA ALA A 29 -0.10 14.76 0.16
C ALA A 29 -1.34 14.25 -0.58
N ILE A 30 -1.99 13.23 -0.02
CA ILE A 30 -3.29 12.74 -0.47
C ILE A 30 -4.38 13.49 0.28
N ALA A 31 -5.37 14.02 -0.45
CA ALA A 31 -6.53 14.65 0.16
C ALA A 31 -7.24 13.67 1.10
N GLU A 32 -7.51 14.10 2.35
CA GLU A 32 -8.11 13.25 3.39
C GLU A 32 -7.35 11.93 3.65
N GLY A 33 -6.05 11.86 3.32
CA GLY A 33 -5.25 10.66 3.54
C GLY A 33 -5.15 10.24 5.01
N ASP A 34 -5.21 11.19 5.92
CA ASP A 34 -5.27 10.97 7.37
C ASP A 34 -6.63 10.42 7.87
N ALA A 35 -7.70 10.57 7.09
CA ALA A 35 -9.01 10.01 7.43
C ALA A 35 -9.03 8.47 7.46
N VAL A 36 -8.04 7.80 6.87
CA VAL A 36 -7.91 6.35 6.96
C VAL A 36 -7.43 5.88 8.33
N VAL A 37 -6.75 6.73 9.09
CA VAL A 37 -6.07 6.37 10.34
C VAL A 37 -7.03 5.86 11.43
N PRO A 38 -8.15 6.55 11.75
CA PRO A 38 -9.09 6.04 12.74
C PRO A 38 -9.68 4.67 12.35
N ALA A 39 -10.02 4.48 11.07
CA ALA A 39 -10.55 3.22 10.55
C ALA A 39 -9.52 2.08 10.70
N ILE A 40 -8.27 2.32 10.32
CA ILE A 40 -7.18 1.34 10.44
C ILE A 40 -6.90 0.98 11.90
N ASN A 41 -6.87 1.94 12.80
CA ASN A 41 -6.70 1.69 14.23
C ASN A 41 -7.81 0.80 14.80
N GLN A 42 -9.06 1.05 14.39
CA GLN A 42 -10.20 0.24 14.80
C GLN A 42 -10.13 -1.18 14.22
N LEU A 43 -9.78 -1.33 12.94
CA LEU A 43 -9.60 -2.61 12.27
C LEU A 43 -8.52 -3.47 12.93
N ALA A 44 -7.43 -2.86 13.37
CA ALA A 44 -6.34 -3.57 14.05
C ALA A 44 -6.82 -4.38 15.26
N GLY A 45 -7.85 -3.92 15.94
CA GLY A 45 -8.49 -4.66 17.06
C GLY A 45 -9.16 -5.96 16.62
N SER A 46 -9.56 -6.09 15.36
CA SER A 46 -10.27 -7.25 14.80
C SER A 46 -9.36 -8.28 14.14
N PHE A 47 -8.05 -7.98 13.98
CA PHE A 47 -7.06 -8.89 13.39
C PHE A 47 -6.01 -9.30 14.42
N GLN A 48 -5.63 -10.58 14.38
CA GLN A 48 -4.52 -11.11 15.19
C GLN A 48 -3.16 -10.75 14.55
N HIS A 49 -3.12 -10.64 13.23
CA HIS A 49 -1.92 -10.47 12.44
C HIS A 49 -1.98 -9.18 11.62
N VAL A 50 -0.96 -8.36 11.75
CA VAL A 50 -0.83 -7.08 11.06
C VAL A 50 0.55 -6.98 10.40
N VAL A 51 0.56 -6.60 9.13
CA VAL A 51 1.78 -6.22 8.40
C VAL A 51 1.62 -4.79 7.93
N LEU A 52 2.64 -3.98 8.11
CA LEU A 52 2.71 -2.62 7.56
C LEU A 52 3.66 -2.59 6.37
N THR A 53 3.37 -1.75 5.38
CA THR A 53 4.35 -1.37 4.38
C THR A 53 4.84 0.04 4.58
N GLN A 54 6.02 0.33 4.07
CA GLN A 54 6.66 1.63 4.16
C GLN A 54 7.39 1.90 2.84
N ASP A 55 6.95 2.93 2.09
CA ASP A 55 7.76 3.48 1.01
C ASP A 55 9.07 3.99 1.60
N TRP A 56 10.21 3.60 0.96
CA TRP A 56 11.53 3.82 1.53
C TRP A 56 12.54 4.16 0.44
N HIS A 57 12.33 5.31 -0.23
CA HIS A 57 13.09 5.69 -1.41
C HIS A 57 14.45 6.30 -1.07
N PRO A 58 15.55 5.88 -1.74
CA PRO A 58 16.78 6.65 -1.67
C PRO A 58 16.59 8.02 -2.34
N ALA A 59 17.37 9.02 -1.94
CA ALA A 59 17.22 10.40 -2.42
C ALA A 59 17.39 10.56 -3.95
N ASN A 60 18.09 9.61 -4.61
CA ASN A 60 18.30 9.57 -6.05
C ASN A 60 17.36 8.55 -6.75
N HIS A 61 16.18 8.30 -6.22
CA HIS A 61 15.28 7.30 -6.77
C HIS A 61 14.73 7.71 -8.14
N THR A 62 14.72 6.76 -9.08
CA THR A 62 14.34 7.01 -10.49
C THR A 62 12.88 7.44 -10.69
N SER A 63 12.00 7.20 -9.72
CA SER A 63 10.60 7.66 -9.79
C SER A 63 10.43 9.13 -9.42
N PHE A 64 11.46 9.81 -8.95
CA PHE A 64 11.35 11.22 -8.59
C PHE A 64 11.50 12.14 -9.80
N ALA A 65 10.58 13.09 -9.97
CA ALA A 65 10.64 14.06 -11.04
C ALA A 65 11.94 14.88 -10.99
N SER A 66 12.49 15.14 -9.80
CA SER A 66 13.75 15.83 -9.56
C SER A 66 14.95 15.16 -10.23
N GLN A 67 14.89 13.87 -10.52
CA GLN A 67 15.95 13.11 -11.18
C GLN A 67 15.92 13.21 -12.72
N HIS A 68 14.90 13.87 -13.30
CA HIS A 68 14.66 13.96 -14.73
C HIS A 68 14.57 15.43 -15.19
N PRO A 69 15.63 16.00 -15.79
CA PRO A 69 15.63 17.39 -16.22
C PRO A 69 14.42 17.75 -17.10
N GLY A 70 13.70 18.81 -16.73
CA GLY A 70 12.54 19.30 -17.48
C GLY A 70 11.22 18.56 -17.23
N LYS A 71 11.22 17.57 -16.34
CA LYS A 71 10.02 16.84 -15.93
C LYS A 71 9.40 17.42 -14.66
N GLN A 72 8.10 17.15 -14.51
CA GLN A 72 7.31 17.57 -13.35
C GLN A 72 6.70 16.33 -12.66
N PRO A 73 6.34 16.43 -11.38
CA PRO A 73 5.51 15.41 -10.72
C PRO A 73 4.25 15.10 -11.55
N PHE A 74 3.90 13.81 -11.61
CA PHE A 74 2.81 13.22 -12.38
C PHE A 74 3.05 13.08 -13.90
N ASP A 75 4.16 13.56 -14.44
CA ASP A 75 4.59 13.20 -15.79
C ASP A 75 4.80 11.67 -15.89
N GLN A 76 4.62 11.15 -17.10
CA GLN A 76 4.95 9.77 -17.40
C GLN A 76 6.21 9.70 -18.26
N ILE A 77 7.05 8.72 -17.96
CA ILE A 77 8.24 8.38 -18.74
C ILE A 77 8.31 6.87 -18.99
N GLU A 78 9.08 6.46 -19.98
CA GLU A 78 9.44 5.06 -20.21
C GLU A 78 10.79 4.77 -19.55
N LEU A 79 10.82 3.74 -18.71
CA LEU A 79 12.02 3.16 -18.11
C LEU A 79 12.25 1.75 -18.64
N GLY A 80 13.37 1.14 -18.31
CA GLY A 80 13.72 -0.20 -18.78
C GLY A 80 12.71 -1.30 -18.39
N TYR A 81 11.88 -1.04 -17.41
CA TYR A 81 10.82 -1.95 -16.96
C TYR A 81 9.40 -1.52 -17.40
N GLY A 82 9.27 -0.46 -18.21
CA GLY A 82 8.00 0.06 -18.73
C GLY A 82 7.65 1.45 -18.22
N PRO A 83 6.37 1.85 -18.34
CA PRO A 83 5.91 3.18 -17.98
C PRO A 83 6.01 3.43 -16.48
N GLN A 84 6.53 4.62 -16.13
CA GLN A 84 6.68 5.10 -14.77
C GLN A 84 6.04 6.48 -14.62
N THR A 85 5.16 6.63 -13.65
CA THR A 85 4.70 7.94 -13.19
C THR A 85 5.77 8.57 -12.31
N LEU A 86 6.12 9.81 -12.60
CA LEU A 86 7.06 10.58 -11.78
C LEU A 86 6.34 11.22 -10.60
N TRP A 87 6.99 11.16 -9.45
CA TRP A 87 6.47 11.66 -8.19
C TRP A 87 7.30 12.84 -7.68
N PRO A 88 6.73 13.69 -6.80
CA PRO A 88 7.58 14.54 -5.96
C PRO A 88 8.48 13.66 -5.09
N ASP A 89 9.63 14.19 -4.66
CA ASP A 89 10.49 13.48 -3.71
C ASP A 89 9.73 13.25 -2.40
N HIS A 90 9.45 12.00 -2.07
CA HIS A 90 8.66 11.64 -0.90
C HIS A 90 9.22 10.37 -0.25
N CYS A 91 8.89 10.15 1.00
CA CYS A 91 9.28 8.98 1.78
C CYS A 91 10.78 8.65 1.64
N VAL A 92 11.61 9.70 1.59
CA VAL A 92 13.06 9.54 1.47
C VAL A 92 13.61 8.84 2.71
N GLN A 93 14.44 7.85 2.50
CA GLN A 93 15.04 7.04 3.57
C GLN A 93 15.58 7.89 4.71
N ASN A 94 15.23 7.51 5.93
CA ASN A 94 15.63 8.18 7.17
C ASN A 94 15.14 9.62 7.33
N SER A 95 14.25 10.11 6.45
CA SER A 95 13.62 11.42 6.63
C SER A 95 12.37 11.32 7.53
N PRO A 96 11.95 12.42 8.17
CA PRO A 96 10.69 12.44 8.89
C PRO A 96 9.47 12.11 8.02
N GLY A 97 9.52 12.42 6.72
CA GLY A 97 8.45 12.12 5.77
C GLY A 97 8.22 10.62 5.56
N ALA A 98 9.28 9.82 5.68
CA ALA A 98 9.20 8.37 5.57
C ALA A 98 8.69 7.68 6.85
N GLU A 99 8.56 8.39 7.97
CA GLU A 99 7.99 7.84 9.19
C GLU A 99 6.51 7.53 9.01
N PHE A 100 6.01 6.57 9.77
CA PHE A 100 4.58 6.30 9.86
C PHE A 100 3.81 7.52 10.37
N HIS A 101 2.54 7.61 9.98
CA HIS A 101 1.65 8.65 10.45
C HIS A 101 1.52 8.59 11.98
N PRO A 102 1.70 9.72 12.70
CA PRO A 102 1.74 9.73 14.17
C PRO A 102 0.42 9.35 14.84
N GLY A 103 -0.68 9.34 14.08
CA GLY A 103 -1.98 8.91 14.55
C GLY A 103 -2.20 7.39 14.52
N LEU A 104 -1.27 6.59 13.95
CA LEU A 104 -1.35 5.14 14.09
C LEU A 104 -1.17 4.75 15.55
N SER A 105 -2.09 3.93 16.05
CA SER A 105 -2.15 3.64 17.48
C SER A 105 -0.98 2.78 17.97
N PRO A 106 -0.52 2.96 19.21
CA PRO A 106 0.48 2.09 19.81
C PRO A 106 0.08 0.61 19.78
N GLU A 107 -1.22 0.31 19.89
CA GLU A 107 -1.75 -1.05 19.86
C GLU A 107 -1.58 -1.69 18.48
N LEU A 108 -1.83 -0.92 17.41
CA LEU A 108 -1.57 -1.38 16.03
C LEU A 108 -0.09 -1.67 15.83
N LEU A 109 0.77 -0.72 16.24
CA LEU A 109 2.22 -0.87 16.12
C LEU A 109 2.75 -2.06 16.92
N ALA A 110 2.23 -2.29 18.13
CA ALA A 110 2.62 -3.43 18.97
C ALA A 110 2.18 -4.78 18.39
N ARG A 111 1.11 -4.83 17.58
CA ARG A 111 0.63 -6.03 16.89
C ARG A 111 1.30 -6.25 15.53
N THR A 112 2.04 -5.27 15.03
CA THR A 112 2.72 -5.37 13.73
C THR A 112 3.87 -6.38 13.81
N GLU A 113 3.73 -7.47 13.08
CA GLU A 113 4.73 -8.55 13.06
C GLU A 113 5.78 -8.40 11.96
N LEU A 114 5.50 -7.56 10.95
CA LEU A 114 6.43 -7.26 9.86
C LEU A 114 6.22 -5.83 9.36
N ILE A 115 7.31 -5.10 9.16
CA ILE A 115 7.33 -3.86 8.39
C ILE A 115 8.10 -4.13 7.11
N LEU A 116 7.40 -4.12 5.98
CA LEU A 116 7.99 -4.30 4.67
C LEU A 116 8.35 -2.93 4.06
N ARG A 117 9.62 -2.67 3.87
CA ARG A 117 10.11 -1.52 3.12
C ARG A 117 10.14 -1.82 1.63
N LYS A 118 9.54 -0.96 0.82
CA LYS A 118 9.49 -1.11 -0.64
C LYS A 118 10.04 0.14 -1.34
N GLY A 119 10.36 0.04 -2.63
CA GLY A 119 10.93 1.15 -3.39
C GLY A 119 12.32 1.59 -2.92
N PHE A 120 13.10 0.69 -2.30
CA PHE A 120 14.40 1.03 -1.73
C PHE A 120 15.56 0.95 -2.74
N ARG A 121 15.31 0.40 -3.93
CA ARG A 121 16.33 0.34 -4.99
C ARG A 121 16.28 1.59 -5.87
N PRO A 122 17.42 2.24 -6.15
CA PRO A 122 17.41 3.52 -6.87
C PRO A 122 16.79 3.47 -8.27
N GLY A 123 16.96 2.34 -8.97
CA GLY A 123 16.64 2.21 -10.40
C GLY A 123 15.27 1.59 -10.71
N ILE A 124 14.49 1.20 -9.70
CA ILE A 124 13.21 0.53 -9.91
C ILE A 124 12.23 0.88 -8.80
N ASP A 125 11.02 1.24 -9.18
CA ASP A 125 9.95 1.55 -8.23
C ASP A 125 9.15 0.30 -7.81
N SER A 126 8.40 0.39 -6.72
CA SER A 126 7.59 -0.69 -6.18
C SER A 126 6.27 -0.16 -5.63
N TYR A 127 5.24 -0.15 -6.47
CA TYR A 127 3.89 0.16 -5.98
C TYR A 127 3.34 -0.98 -5.14
N SER A 128 3.47 -2.20 -5.63
CA SER A 128 2.97 -3.39 -4.94
C SER A 128 3.84 -3.76 -3.75
N ALA A 129 3.20 -4.25 -2.68
CA ALA A 129 3.86 -4.92 -1.57
C ALA A 129 4.40 -6.32 -1.95
N PHE A 130 4.10 -6.84 -3.16
CA PHE A 130 4.45 -8.20 -3.58
C PHE A 130 5.52 -8.24 -4.67
N LEU A 131 5.41 -7.36 -5.67
CA LEU A 131 6.30 -7.28 -6.83
C LEU A 131 6.75 -5.84 -7.05
N GLU A 132 7.99 -5.65 -7.46
CA GLU A 132 8.46 -4.37 -7.98
C GLU A 132 7.84 -4.07 -9.35
N ASN A 133 7.99 -2.87 -9.86
CA ASN A 133 7.32 -2.42 -11.09
C ASN A 133 7.76 -3.18 -12.35
N ASP A 134 8.90 -3.91 -12.32
CA ASP A 134 9.32 -4.82 -13.39
C ASP A 134 8.45 -6.09 -13.51
N LYS A 135 7.56 -6.32 -12.55
CA LYS A 135 6.68 -7.50 -12.47
C LYS A 135 7.40 -8.85 -12.38
N GLN A 136 8.66 -8.84 -12.03
CA GLN A 136 9.52 -10.03 -11.90
C GLN A 136 10.18 -10.11 -10.53
N THR A 137 10.68 -8.98 -10.03
CA THR A 137 11.38 -8.93 -8.75
C THR A 137 10.38 -8.98 -7.60
N THR A 138 10.51 -10.01 -6.76
CA THR A 138 9.66 -10.17 -5.58
C THR A 138 10.18 -9.37 -4.40
N THR A 139 9.26 -8.88 -3.56
CA THR A 139 9.61 -8.27 -2.28
C THR A 139 9.89 -9.31 -1.19
N GLY A 140 9.50 -10.56 -1.41
CA GLY A 140 9.53 -11.64 -0.43
C GLY A 140 8.26 -11.75 0.41
N LEU A 141 7.30 -10.81 0.32
CA LEU A 141 6.10 -10.84 1.15
C LEU A 141 5.24 -12.09 0.90
N ALA A 142 5.05 -12.48 -0.36
CA ALA A 142 4.22 -13.66 -0.68
C ALA A 142 4.76 -14.93 -0.02
N ASP A 143 6.06 -15.14 -0.02
CA ASP A 143 6.69 -16.32 0.58
C ASP A 143 6.63 -16.27 2.11
N TYR A 144 6.86 -15.09 2.70
CA TYR A 144 6.63 -14.88 4.13
C TYR A 144 5.19 -15.25 4.54
N LEU A 145 4.19 -14.79 3.80
CA LEU A 145 2.79 -15.05 4.12
C LEU A 145 2.43 -16.53 3.97
N ARG A 146 2.95 -17.21 2.94
CA ARG A 146 2.75 -18.65 2.73
C ARG A 146 3.37 -19.49 3.85
N GLU A 147 4.60 -19.17 4.22
CA GLU A 147 5.32 -19.88 5.29
C GLU A 147 4.60 -19.73 6.64
N ARG A 148 3.98 -18.58 6.87
CA ARG A 148 3.15 -18.31 8.05
C ARG A 148 1.75 -18.93 7.97
N GLY A 149 1.35 -19.52 6.83
CA GLY A 149 0.06 -20.17 6.62
C GLY A 149 -1.10 -19.22 6.37
N PHE A 150 -0.83 -17.93 6.05
CA PHE A 150 -1.87 -16.99 5.70
C PHE A 150 -2.54 -17.35 4.38
N GLN A 151 -3.85 -17.19 4.31
CA GLN A 151 -4.67 -17.44 3.13
C GLN A 151 -5.49 -16.24 2.71
N ARG A 152 -5.82 -15.36 3.66
CA ARG A 152 -6.71 -14.22 3.47
C ARG A 152 -6.01 -12.92 3.81
N ILE A 153 -6.06 -11.97 2.89
CA ILE A 153 -5.40 -10.67 3.04
C ILE A 153 -6.45 -9.57 2.92
N PHE A 154 -6.54 -8.75 3.96
CA PHE A 154 -7.38 -7.56 4.03
C PHE A 154 -6.48 -6.33 3.90
N ILE A 155 -6.72 -5.51 2.90
CA ILE A 155 -5.83 -4.40 2.53
C ILE A 155 -6.53 -3.07 2.81
N ALA A 156 -5.83 -2.18 3.51
CA ALA A 156 -6.22 -0.80 3.78
C ALA A 156 -5.02 0.13 3.61
N GLY A 157 -5.21 1.42 3.44
CA GLY A 157 -4.13 2.41 3.40
C GLY A 157 -4.08 3.24 2.12
N LEU A 158 -2.90 3.64 1.71
CA LEU A 158 -2.64 4.68 0.71
C LEU A 158 -1.64 4.21 -0.37
N ALA A 159 -1.72 4.67 -1.62
CA ALA A 159 -2.90 5.25 -2.26
C ALA A 159 -3.74 4.15 -2.90
N TYR A 160 -5.07 4.29 -2.85
CA TYR A 160 -6.00 3.29 -3.38
C TYR A 160 -5.73 2.96 -4.85
N ASP A 161 -5.51 3.97 -5.66
CA ASP A 161 -5.31 3.85 -7.11
C ASP A 161 -3.89 3.41 -7.52
N TYR A 162 -2.94 3.35 -6.58
CA TYR A 162 -1.57 2.87 -6.79
C TYR A 162 -1.22 1.72 -5.83
N CYS A 163 -0.56 1.98 -4.73
CA CYS A 163 0.03 0.93 -3.89
C CYS A 163 -1.01 -0.09 -3.39
N VAL A 164 -2.20 0.34 -3.02
CA VAL A 164 -3.30 -0.54 -2.60
C VAL A 164 -3.75 -1.41 -3.77
N ARG A 165 -4.08 -0.82 -4.93
CA ARG A 165 -4.52 -1.55 -6.12
C ARG A 165 -3.48 -2.58 -6.58
N TYR A 166 -2.22 -2.15 -6.75
CA TYR A 166 -1.16 -3.04 -7.23
C TYR A 166 -0.91 -4.18 -6.24
N SER A 167 -0.92 -3.90 -4.93
CA SER A 167 -0.79 -4.92 -3.90
C SER A 167 -1.96 -5.91 -3.90
N ALA A 168 -3.20 -5.41 -4.07
CA ALA A 168 -4.39 -6.26 -4.10
C ALA A 168 -4.40 -7.20 -5.33
N VAL A 169 -4.05 -6.66 -6.50
CA VAL A 169 -3.97 -7.44 -7.74
C VAL A 169 -2.87 -8.51 -7.63
N ASP A 170 -1.69 -8.14 -7.15
CA ASP A 170 -0.58 -9.08 -7.06
C ASP A 170 -0.78 -10.11 -5.93
N ALA A 171 -1.45 -9.76 -4.83
CA ALA A 171 -1.88 -10.71 -3.80
C ALA A 171 -2.81 -11.78 -4.35
N ALA A 172 -3.84 -11.36 -5.10
CA ALA A 172 -4.79 -12.29 -5.74
C ALA A 172 -4.10 -13.20 -6.77
N ARG A 173 -3.20 -12.64 -7.58
CA ARG A 173 -2.38 -13.42 -8.54
C ARG A 173 -1.44 -14.41 -7.85
N ALA A 174 -0.97 -14.08 -6.65
CA ALA A 174 -0.16 -14.97 -5.83
C ALA A 174 -0.98 -16.08 -5.14
N GLY A 175 -2.32 -16.10 -5.33
CA GLY A 175 -3.24 -17.13 -4.84
C GLY A 175 -3.85 -16.83 -3.48
N PHE A 176 -3.72 -15.63 -2.95
CA PHE A 176 -4.39 -15.23 -1.72
C PHE A 176 -5.83 -14.78 -1.99
N GLU A 177 -6.74 -15.17 -1.11
CA GLU A 177 -8.09 -14.60 -1.05
C GLU A 177 -7.97 -13.16 -0.52
N THR A 178 -8.34 -12.19 -1.35
CA THR A 178 -7.97 -10.78 -1.11
C THR A 178 -9.19 -9.89 -1.02
N TRP A 179 -9.19 -9.00 -0.03
CA TRP A 179 -10.19 -7.94 0.17
C TRP A 179 -9.52 -6.58 0.25
N VAL A 180 -10.15 -5.57 -0.35
CA VAL A 180 -9.80 -4.16 -0.14
C VAL A 180 -10.90 -3.51 0.70
N ILE A 181 -10.49 -2.86 1.80
CA ILE A 181 -11.39 -2.14 2.72
C ILE A 181 -11.47 -0.69 2.20
N GLN A 182 -12.46 -0.43 1.35
CA GLN A 182 -12.51 0.79 0.53
C GLN A 182 -12.63 2.09 1.34
N ASP A 183 -13.37 2.10 2.43
CA ASP A 183 -13.56 3.27 3.30
C ASP A 183 -12.33 3.56 4.19
N ALA A 184 -11.40 2.60 4.28
CA ALA A 184 -10.08 2.74 4.89
C ALA A 184 -8.95 3.00 3.86
N CYS A 185 -9.30 3.51 2.67
CA CYS A 185 -8.36 3.90 1.62
C CYS A 185 -8.68 5.30 1.08
N ARG A 186 -7.68 5.96 0.45
CA ARG A 186 -7.85 7.21 -0.31
C ARG A 186 -6.97 7.17 -1.55
N SER A 187 -7.43 7.80 -2.63
CA SER A 187 -6.73 7.88 -3.92
C SER A 187 -5.85 9.14 -4.01
N VAL A 188 -4.74 9.06 -4.73
CA VAL A 188 -3.86 10.21 -5.02
C VAL A 188 -4.28 10.92 -6.30
N GLY A 189 -4.82 10.21 -7.27
CA GLY A 189 -5.24 10.74 -8.55
C GLY A 189 -6.71 11.18 -8.58
N PRO A 190 -7.18 11.65 -9.74
CA PRO A 190 -8.57 12.03 -9.95
C PRO A 190 -9.51 10.81 -9.89
N ALA A 191 -10.82 11.06 -9.86
CA ALA A 191 -11.85 10.01 -9.84
C ALA A 191 -11.68 8.96 -10.96
N SER A 192 -11.20 9.36 -12.14
CA SER A 192 -10.93 8.41 -13.24
C SER A 192 -9.82 7.40 -12.92
N SER A 193 -8.82 7.78 -12.10
CA SER A 193 -7.78 6.87 -11.61
C SER A 193 -8.36 5.87 -10.62
N GLU A 194 -9.21 6.34 -9.72
CA GLU A 194 -9.93 5.50 -8.76
C GLU A 194 -10.85 4.49 -9.45
N ASP A 195 -11.62 4.94 -10.46
CA ASP A 195 -12.47 4.06 -11.27
C ASP A 195 -11.65 2.99 -12.01
N ALA A 196 -10.49 3.35 -12.55
CA ALA A 196 -9.59 2.41 -13.19
C ALA A 196 -9.02 1.39 -12.20
N ALA A 197 -8.67 1.82 -11.01
CA ALA A 197 -8.21 0.95 -9.93
C ALA A 197 -9.31 -0.04 -9.51
N THR A 198 -10.52 0.46 -9.32
CA THR A 198 -11.70 -0.36 -8.97
C THR A 198 -11.94 -1.45 -10.01
N ARG A 199 -11.97 -1.09 -11.30
CA ARG A 199 -12.12 -2.09 -12.38
C ARG A 199 -11.01 -3.14 -12.37
N ALA A 200 -9.77 -2.73 -12.17
CA ALA A 200 -8.63 -3.67 -12.15
C ALA A 200 -8.71 -4.65 -10.97
N ILE A 201 -9.15 -4.19 -9.81
CA ILE A 201 -9.37 -5.00 -8.60
C ILE A 201 -10.51 -6.01 -8.84
N GLU A 202 -11.64 -5.57 -9.36
CA GLU A 202 -12.81 -6.41 -9.60
C GLU A 202 -12.57 -7.46 -10.68
N GLN A 203 -11.87 -7.11 -11.76
CA GLN A 203 -11.54 -8.03 -12.87
C GLN A 203 -10.71 -9.24 -12.44
N ILE A 204 -9.91 -9.12 -11.39
CA ILE A 204 -9.09 -10.23 -10.86
C ILE A 204 -9.79 -11.00 -9.73
N GLY A 205 -11.03 -10.64 -9.38
CA GLY A 205 -11.81 -11.30 -8.33
C GLY A 205 -11.46 -10.87 -6.90
N VAL A 206 -10.81 -9.72 -6.71
CA VAL A 206 -10.60 -9.13 -5.40
C VAL A 206 -11.91 -8.56 -4.88
N ASN A 207 -12.26 -8.89 -3.65
CA ASN A 207 -13.47 -8.40 -3.01
C ASN A 207 -13.28 -6.98 -2.47
N ARG A 208 -14.34 -6.16 -2.56
CA ARG A 208 -14.39 -4.83 -1.93
C ARG A 208 -15.38 -4.86 -0.80
N ILE A 209 -14.96 -4.38 0.36
CA ILE A 209 -15.77 -4.32 1.58
C ILE A 209 -15.58 -2.98 2.27
N THR A 210 -16.32 -2.76 3.33
CA THR A 210 -16.19 -1.61 4.23
C THR A 210 -15.78 -2.06 5.63
N THR A 211 -15.35 -1.12 6.45
CA THR A 211 -15.06 -1.37 7.88
C THR A 211 -16.28 -1.96 8.61
N ALA A 212 -17.49 -1.55 8.23
CA ALA A 212 -18.73 -2.06 8.84
C ALA A 212 -18.95 -3.57 8.60
N ASP A 213 -18.39 -4.13 7.54
CA ASP A 213 -18.47 -5.58 7.25
C ASP A 213 -17.58 -6.42 8.19
N LEU A 214 -16.61 -5.77 8.85
CA LEU A 214 -15.59 -6.41 9.69
C LEU A 214 -15.80 -6.14 11.20
N LEU A 215 -16.38 -5.00 11.55
CA LEU A 215 -16.61 -4.53 12.92
C LEU A 215 -18.02 -4.81 13.39
#